data_832f39c88500483f1e9dc20c6616722c
#
_entry.id   832f39c88500483f1e9dc20c6616722c
#
_cell.length_a   1.000
_cell.length_b   1.000
_cell.length_c   1.000
_cell.angle_alpha   90.00
_cell.angle_beta   90.00
_cell.angle_gamma   90.00
#
_symmetry.space_group_name_H-M   'P 1'
#
loop_
_entity.id
_entity.type
_entity.pdbx_description
1 polymer ?
#
loop_
_entity_poly.entity_id
_entity_poly.type
_entity_poly.pdbx_seq_one_letter_code
_entity_poly.pdbx_strand_id
1 'polypeptide(L)'
;PRGMNHFYRMWHDAERKKNEYVPTEVHWSEVPGRDEAWKEQTIANTSEQQFKVEFECEFLGSVNTLINPSKLKNLVYENPIQKSAGLDVYEAPQKDHNYLITVDVARGLGNDYSAFIVFDITNFPYKAVAKYRNNEIKPMLFPSIIDDIGKAYNKAFILCEVNDIG
;
A
#
# COMPACT_ATOMS: atom_id res chain seq x y z
N PRO A 1 -5.13 -13.98 13.59
CA PRO A 1 -5.47 -12.59 13.99
C PRO A 1 -5.94 -11.78 12.78
N ARG A 2 -7.05 -11.07 12.91
CA ARG A 2 -7.64 -10.31 11.80
C ARG A 2 -7.03 -8.91 11.72
N GLY A 3 -6.14 -8.68 10.73
CA GLY A 3 -5.62 -7.37 10.37
C GLY A 3 -4.48 -6.83 11.24
N MET A 4 -3.89 -5.71 10.81
CA MET A 4 -2.82 -4.99 11.52
C MET A 4 -3.38 -4.11 12.64
N ASN A 5 -4.12 -4.71 13.56
CA ASN A 5 -4.79 -4.07 14.69
C ASN A 5 -3.86 -3.89 15.91
N HIS A 6 -4.45 -3.60 17.08
CA HIS A 6 -3.70 -3.45 18.32
C HIS A 6 -2.90 -4.71 18.68
N PHE A 7 -3.47 -5.92 18.48
CA PHE A 7 -2.78 -7.18 18.75
C PHE A 7 -1.55 -7.36 17.85
N TYR A 8 -1.64 -7.02 16.56
CA TYR A 8 -0.48 -7.04 15.65
C TYR A 8 0.66 -6.14 16.15
N ARG A 9 0.35 -4.93 16.60
CA ARG A 9 1.36 -4.01 17.17
C ARG A 9 1.98 -4.56 18.44
N MET A 10 1.16 -5.07 19.38
CA MET A 10 1.65 -5.70 20.60
C MET A 10 2.56 -6.88 20.32
N TRP A 11 2.21 -7.73 19.34
CA TRP A 11 3.01 -8.88 18.92
C TRP A 11 4.37 -8.45 18.39
N HIS A 12 4.42 -7.52 17.43
CA HIS A 12 5.69 -7.05 16.88
C HIS A 12 6.55 -6.28 17.89
N ASP A 13 5.93 -5.57 18.82
CA ASP A 13 6.67 -4.93 19.90
C ASP A 13 7.26 -5.97 20.87
N ALA A 14 6.57 -7.08 21.11
CA ALA A 14 7.08 -8.20 21.89
C ALA A 14 8.25 -8.90 21.19
N GLU A 15 8.15 -9.21 19.91
CA GLU A 15 9.26 -9.78 19.12
C GLU A 15 10.52 -8.90 19.16
N ARG A 16 10.33 -7.56 19.17
CA ARG A 16 11.40 -6.57 19.24
C ARG A 16 11.81 -6.22 20.68
N LYS A 17 11.27 -6.91 21.68
CA LYS A 17 11.51 -6.66 23.12
C LYS A 17 11.21 -5.22 23.55
N LYS A 18 10.21 -4.61 22.97
CA LYS A 18 9.75 -3.25 23.29
C LYS A 18 8.65 -3.22 24.35
N ASN A 19 8.10 -4.37 24.72
CA ASN A 19 7.15 -4.56 25.81
C ASN A 19 7.52 -5.80 26.62
N GLU A 20 6.78 -6.08 27.69
CA GLU A 20 7.02 -7.18 28.62
C GLU A 20 6.39 -8.52 28.19
N TYR A 21 5.69 -8.55 27.07
CA TYR A 21 5.02 -9.77 26.58
C TYR A 21 6.02 -10.72 25.95
N VAL A 22 5.77 -12.02 26.14
CA VAL A 22 6.50 -13.10 25.49
C VAL A 22 5.64 -13.63 24.34
N PRO A 23 6.02 -13.40 23.08
CA PRO A 23 5.26 -13.91 21.94
C PRO A 23 5.41 -15.43 21.89
N THR A 24 4.30 -16.14 21.91
CA THR A 24 4.24 -17.59 21.75
C THR A 24 3.39 -17.92 20.54
N GLU A 25 3.99 -18.55 19.55
CA GLU A 25 3.35 -19.05 18.34
C GLU A 25 3.28 -20.57 18.40
N VAL A 26 2.12 -21.14 18.05
CA VAL A 26 1.92 -22.58 17.91
C VAL A 26 1.33 -22.85 16.54
N HIS A 27 2.17 -23.32 15.63
CA HIS A 27 1.77 -23.69 14.28
C HIS A 27 0.95 -25.00 14.33
N TRP A 28 -0.02 -25.16 13.43
CA TRP A 28 -0.91 -26.33 13.40
C TRP A 28 -0.16 -27.67 13.34
N SER A 29 0.97 -27.73 12.63
CA SER A 29 1.78 -28.93 12.50
C SER A 29 2.51 -29.36 13.79
N GLU A 30 2.58 -28.49 14.77
CA GLU A 30 3.16 -28.80 16.10
C GLU A 30 2.12 -29.44 17.04
N VAL A 31 0.86 -29.44 16.65
CA VAL A 31 -0.22 -29.99 17.47
C VAL A 31 -0.41 -31.47 17.16
N PRO A 32 -0.26 -32.39 18.15
CA PRO A 32 -0.45 -33.82 17.91
C PRO A 32 -1.82 -34.15 17.29
N GLY A 33 -1.80 -35.02 16.28
CA GLY A 33 -3.00 -35.46 15.57
C GLY A 33 -3.47 -34.54 14.43
N ARG A 34 -2.73 -33.49 14.14
CA ARG A 34 -2.96 -32.61 12.96
C ARG A 34 -1.93 -32.95 11.88
N ASP A 35 -2.37 -33.58 10.83
CA ASP A 35 -1.58 -33.93 9.65
C ASP A 35 -2.11 -33.22 8.39
N GLU A 36 -1.52 -33.49 7.22
CA GLU A 36 -1.96 -32.89 5.96
C GLU A 36 -3.42 -33.24 5.62
N ALA A 37 -3.90 -34.43 5.97
CA ALA A 37 -5.31 -34.80 5.75
C ALA A 37 -6.25 -33.95 6.62
N TRP A 38 -5.86 -33.70 7.88
CA TRP A 38 -6.58 -32.78 8.76
C TRP A 38 -6.57 -31.35 8.21
N LYS A 39 -5.45 -30.89 7.65
CA LYS A 39 -5.33 -29.57 7.01
C LYS A 39 -6.29 -29.44 5.83
N GLU A 40 -6.25 -30.39 4.89
CA GLU A 40 -7.11 -30.40 3.70
C GLU A 40 -8.61 -30.39 4.10
N GLN A 41 -8.99 -31.21 5.07
CA GLN A 41 -10.36 -31.26 5.58
C GLN A 41 -10.77 -29.94 6.26
N THR A 42 -9.88 -29.32 7.01
CA THR A 42 -10.14 -28.05 7.70
C THR A 42 -10.30 -26.92 6.69
N ILE A 43 -9.46 -26.87 5.65
CA ILE A 43 -9.58 -25.90 4.55
C ILE A 43 -10.90 -26.08 3.80
N ALA A 44 -11.28 -27.34 3.50
CA ALA A 44 -12.54 -27.63 2.82
C ALA A 44 -13.79 -27.20 3.64
N ASN A 45 -13.71 -27.32 4.97
CA ASN A 45 -14.80 -26.93 5.87
C ASN A 45 -14.86 -25.43 6.19
N THR A 46 -13.77 -24.68 5.91
CA THR A 46 -13.65 -23.25 6.23
C THR A 46 -13.28 -22.44 4.98
N SER A 47 -12.03 -22.10 4.87
CA SER A 47 -11.38 -21.52 3.69
C SER A 47 -9.87 -21.51 3.90
N GLU A 48 -9.11 -21.50 2.80
CA GLU A 48 -7.64 -21.35 2.87
C GLU A 48 -7.22 -20.08 3.63
N GLN A 49 -7.97 -19.00 3.47
CA GLN A 49 -7.69 -17.73 4.15
C GLN A 49 -7.94 -17.82 5.66
N GLN A 50 -9.01 -18.49 6.08
CA GLN A 50 -9.29 -18.69 7.49
C GLN A 50 -8.27 -19.64 8.11
N PHE A 51 -7.87 -20.69 7.39
CA PHE A 51 -6.82 -21.59 7.82
C PHE A 51 -5.50 -20.88 8.10
N LYS A 52 -5.05 -20.02 7.18
CA LYS A 52 -3.83 -19.22 7.36
C LYS A 52 -3.86 -18.32 8.60
N VAL A 53 -5.00 -17.68 8.88
CA VAL A 53 -5.15 -16.80 10.04
C VAL A 53 -5.18 -17.54 11.36
N GLU A 54 -5.89 -18.67 11.39
CA GLU A 54 -6.20 -19.36 12.67
C GLU A 54 -5.20 -20.46 13.00
N PHE A 55 -4.59 -21.09 12.01
CA PHE A 55 -3.76 -22.27 12.19
C PHE A 55 -2.32 -22.11 11.70
N GLU A 56 -2.07 -21.26 10.68
CA GLU A 56 -0.72 -20.90 10.26
C GLU A 56 -0.23 -19.61 10.94
N CYS A 57 -1.00 -19.06 11.88
CA CYS A 57 -0.68 -17.88 12.69
C CYS A 57 -0.38 -16.61 11.85
N GLU A 58 -0.77 -16.58 10.57
CA GLU A 58 -0.50 -15.46 9.70
C GLU A 58 -1.32 -14.21 10.07
N PHE A 59 -0.65 -13.08 10.19
CA PHE A 59 -1.31 -11.78 10.23
C PHE A 59 -1.69 -11.36 8.81
N LEU A 60 -2.84 -11.81 8.35
CA LEU A 60 -3.40 -11.29 7.11
C LEU A 60 -3.94 -9.88 7.38
N GLY A 61 -3.61 -8.94 6.51
CA GLY A 61 -4.23 -7.61 6.50
C GLY A 61 -5.78 -7.71 6.44
N SER A 62 -6.48 -6.60 6.46
CA SER A 62 -7.97 -6.63 6.51
C SER A 62 -8.54 -7.54 5.42
N VAL A 63 -9.48 -8.40 5.80
CA VAL A 63 -10.06 -9.48 4.96
C VAL A 63 -10.80 -8.95 3.73
N ASN A 64 -11.18 -7.66 3.75
CA ASN A 64 -11.96 -6.98 2.71
C ASN A 64 -11.14 -5.90 1.99
N THR A 65 -9.86 -6.14 1.72
CA THR A 65 -9.07 -5.22 0.89
C THR A 65 -9.27 -5.53 -0.59
N LEU A 66 -9.28 -4.48 -1.41
CA LEU A 66 -9.36 -4.58 -2.87
C LEU A 66 -8.23 -5.46 -3.45
N ILE A 67 -7.07 -5.44 -2.81
CA ILE A 67 -5.90 -6.24 -3.20
C ILE A 67 -5.68 -7.34 -2.14
N ASN A 68 -5.50 -8.57 -2.58
CA ASN A 68 -5.22 -9.70 -1.70
C ASN A 68 -3.98 -9.41 -0.84
N PRO A 69 -4.08 -9.54 0.51
CA PRO A 69 -2.97 -9.26 1.43
C PRO A 69 -1.68 -10.03 1.13
N SER A 70 -1.78 -11.28 0.66
CA SER A 70 -0.60 -12.08 0.27
C SER A 70 0.14 -11.47 -0.93
N LYS A 71 -0.58 -10.82 -1.85
CA LYS A 71 0.04 -10.07 -2.96
C LYS A 71 0.73 -8.80 -2.46
N LEU A 72 0.12 -8.11 -1.48
CA LEU A 72 0.72 -6.91 -0.87
C LEU A 72 2.02 -7.24 -0.11
N LYS A 73 2.09 -8.38 0.57
CA LYS A 73 3.34 -8.84 1.24
C LYS A 73 4.49 -9.06 0.26
N ASN A 74 4.20 -9.45 -0.98
CA ASN A 74 5.20 -9.74 -2.00
C ASN A 74 5.64 -8.50 -2.80
N LEU A 75 5.06 -7.32 -2.52
CA LEU A 75 5.51 -6.08 -3.15
C LEU A 75 6.89 -5.70 -2.64
N VAL A 76 7.82 -5.54 -3.56
CA VAL A 76 9.17 -5.08 -3.24
C VAL A 76 9.13 -3.56 -3.07
N TYR A 77 9.73 -3.06 -1.97
CA TYR A 77 9.89 -1.63 -1.77
C TYR A 77 11.03 -1.11 -2.65
N GLU A 78 10.74 -0.06 -3.42
CA GLU A 78 11.72 0.65 -4.23
C GLU A 78 12.01 2.01 -3.60
N ASN A 79 13.30 2.36 -3.48
CA ASN A 79 13.70 3.67 -2.98
C ASN A 79 13.58 4.72 -4.09
N PRO A 80 12.97 5.89 -3.81
CA PRO A 80 12.95 6.98 -4.78
C PRO A 80 14.37 7.50 -5.01
N ILE A 81 14.67 7.91 -6.25
CA ILE A 81 15.93 8.58 -6.62
C ILE A 81 15.99 10.02 -6.09
N GLN A 82 14.82 10.62 -5.85
CA GLN A 82 14.69 11.96 -5.26
C GLN A 82 13.48 12.00 -4.34
N LYS A 83 13.62 12.70 -3.20
CA LYS A 83 12.55 12.88 -2.21
C LYS A 83 12.52 14.32 -1.74
N SER A 84 11.36 14.97 -1.84
CA SER A 84 11.20 16.38 -1.45
C SER A 84 9.74 16.71 -1.15
N ALA A 85 9.46 17.29 0.02
CA ALA A 85 8.17 17.91 0.38
C ALA A 85 6.89 17.10 0.00
N GLY A 86 6.91 15.79 0.20
CA GLY A 86 5.80 14.90 -0.15
C GLY A 86 5.89 14.30 -1.55
N LEU A 87 6.82 14.74 -2.39
CA LEU A 87 7.11 14.18 -3.71
C LEU A 87 8.22 13.13 -3.62
N ASP A 88 7.93 11.93 -4.08
CA ASP A 88 8.88 10.84 -4.29
C ASP A 88 9.02 10.61 -5.81
N VAL A 89 10.22 10.74 -6.35
CA VAL A 89 10.54 10.46 -7.77
C VAL A 89 11.31 9.16 -7.85
N TYR A 90 10.82 8.22 -8.64
CA TYR A 90 11.46 6.92 -8.88
C TYR A 90 12.22 6.90 -10.20
N GLU A 91 11.72 7.61 -11.21
CA GLU A 91 12.38 7.77 -12.50
C GLU A 91 12.26 9.22 -12.97
N ALA A 92 13.36 9.76 -13.45
CA ALA A 92 13.36 11.09 -14.07
C ALA A 92 12.60 11.08 -15.41
N PRO A 93 11.99 12.21 -15.82
CA PRO A 93 11.31 12.29 -17.10
C PRO A 93 12.29 12.02 -18.25
N GLN A 94 11.86 11.22 -19.23
CA GLN A 94 12.63 10.86 -20.40
C GLN A 94 12.09 11.60 -21.62
N LYS A 95 13.00 12.01 -22.53
CA LYS A 95 12.60 12.67 -23.77
C LYS A 95 11.74 11.73 -24.61
N ASP A 96 10.72 12.30 -25.25
CA ASP A 96 9.78 11.59 -26.14
C ASP A 96 8.89 10.54 -25.45
N HIS A 97 8.87 10.49 -24.11
CA HIS A 97 7.94 9.68 -23.35
C HIS A 97 6.63 10.43 -23.11
N ASN A 98 5.54 9.66 -23.02
CA ASN A 98 4.19 10.16 -22.72
C ASN A 98 3.86 9.85 -21.25
N TYR A 99 3.31 10.84 -20.54
CA TYR A 99 2.99 10.70 -19.13
C TYR A 99 1.54 11.04 -18.82
N LEU A 100 1.00 10.37 -17.81
CA LEU A 100 -0.32 10.63 -17.24
C LEU A 100 -0.17 10.91 -15.75
N ILE A 101 -0.82 11.96 -15.25
CA ILE A 101 -0.94 12.24 -13.82
C ILE A 101 -2.38 11.97 -13.40
N THR A 102 -2.58 11.05 -12.46
CA THR A 102 -3.87 10.84 -11.79
C THR A 102 -3.88 11.59 -10.47
N VAL A 103 -4.91 12.40 -10.23
CA VAL A 103 -4.99 13.34 -9.10
C VAL A 103 -6.21 13.06 -8.25
N ASP A 104 -6.02 13.02 -6.94
CA ASP A 104 -7.05 13.00 -5.91
C ASP A 104 -6.84 14.19 -4.97
N VAL A 105 -7.88 15.02 -4.77
CA VAL A 105 -7.81 16.28 -4.03
C VAL A 105 -8.50 16.18 -2.68
N ALA A 106 -7.79 16.50 -1.60
CA ALA A 106 -8.33 16.58 -0.25
C ALA A 106 -8.36 18.03 0.27
N ARG A 107 -9.11 18.27 1.35
CA ARG A 107 -9.33 19.62 1.93
C ARG A 107 -8.12 20.24 2.65
N GLY A 108 -7.03 19.49 2.84
CA GLY A 108 -5.82 19.98 3.52
C GLY A 108 -6.03 20.28 5.01
N LEU A 109 -6.88 19.50 5.68
CA LEU A 109 -7.22 19.65 7.11
C LEU A 109 -6.48 18.65 8.01
N GLY A 110 -5.48 17.96 7.49
CA GLY A 110 -4.69 16.96 8.21
C GLY A 110 -5.28 15.54 8.26
N ASN A 111 -6.54 15.35 7.84
CA ASN A 111 -7.22 14.05 7.86
C ASN A 111 -6.93 13.24 6.60
N ASP A 112 -7.34 13.74 5.44
CA ASP A 112 -7.16 13.10 4.15
C ASP A 112 -6.01 13.75 3.37
N TYR A 113 -5.46 13.00 2.42
CA TYR A 113 -4.31 13.43 1.65
C TYR A 113 -4.70 13.87 0.24
N SER A 114 -4.26 15.06 -0.16
CA SER A 114 -4.12 15.36 -1.58
C SER A 114 -2.98 14.55 -2.13
N ALA A 115 -3.22 13.83 -3.22
CA ALA A 115 -2.24 12.91 -3.79
C ALA A 115 -2.28 12.92 -5.32
N PHE A 116 -1.16 12.59 -5.93
CA PHE A 116 -1.12 12.21 -7.34
C PHE A 116 -0.07 11.13 -7.60
N ILE A 117 -0.25 10.41 -8.71
CA ILE A 117 0.73 9.48 -9.25
C ILE A 117 1.00 9.87 -10.70
N VAL A 118 2.28 9.91 -11.08
CA VAL A 118 2.73 10.07 -12.46
C VAL A 118 3.03 8.70 -13.04
N PHE A 119 2.38 8.38 -14.13
CA PHE A 119 2.61 7.15 -14.89
C PHE A 119 3.33 7.46 -16.21
N ASP A 120 4.37 6.71 -16.50
CA ASP A 120 4.85 6.57 -17.87
C ASP A 120 3.91 5.62 -18.62
N ILE A 121 3.26 6.15 -19.65
CA ILE A 121 2.28 5.43 -20.46
C ILE A 121 2.78 5.18 -21.89
N THR A 122 4.08 5.33 -22.11
CA THR A 122 4.69 5.16 -23.44
C THR A 122 4.58 3.73 -23.91
N ASN A 123 4.84 2.77 -23.01
CA ASN A 123 4.78 1.33 -23.31
C ASN A 123 4.00 0.60 -22.24
N PHE A 124 3.33 -0.50 -22.61
CA PHE A 124 2.69 -1.39 -21.63
C PHE A 124 3.69 -2.46 -21.14
N PRO A 125 3.70 -2.81 -19.84
CA PRO A 125 2.87 -2.28 -18.75
C PRO A 125 3.25 -0.86 -18.35
N TYR A 126 2.24 -0.03 -18.01
CA TYR A 126 2.46 1.33 -17.53
C TYR A 126 3.21 1.33 -16.21
N LYS A 127 4.05 2.34 -16.00
CA LYS A 127 4.97 2.40 -14.87
C LYS A 127 4.75 3.65 -14.03
N ALA A 128 4.55 3.49 -12.73
CA ALA A 128 4.49 4.62 -11.80
C ALA A 128 5.91 5.15 -11.58
N VAL A 129 6.18 6.39 -12.02
CA VAL A 129 7.53 7.00 -12.03
C VAL A 129 7.70 8.10 -10.98
N ALA A 130 6.60 8.67 -10.48
CA ALA A 130 6.61 9.59 -9.34
C ALA A 130 5.29 9.54 -8.61
N LYS A 131 5.29 9.91 -7.33
CA LYS A 131 4.10 10.10 -6.52
C LYS A 131 4.25 11.30 -5.61
N TYR A 132 3.13 11.93 -5.31
CA TYR A 132 3.02 13.01 -4.32
C TYR A 132 1.96 12.67 -3.29
N ARG A 133 2.18 13.09 -2.04
CA ARG A 133 1.21 12.92 -0.96
C ARG A 133 1.42 13.97 0.12
N ASN A 134 0.36 14.73 0.42
CA ASN A 134 0.39 15.73 1.48
C ASN A 134 -1.02 15.95 2.05
N ASN A 135 -1.21 15.94 3.36
CA ASN A 135 -2.50 16.13 4.01
C ASN A 135 -2.74 17.55 4.57
N GLU A 136 -1.75 18.44 4.44
CA GLU A 136 -1.80 19.82 4.93
C GLU A 136 -1.86 20.84 3.78
N ILE A 137 -1.59 20.42 2.56
CA ILE A 137 -1.61 21.30 1.40
C ILE A 137 -3.03 21.81 1.15
N LYS A 138 -3.18 23.14 1.07
CA LYS A 138 -4.46 23.75 0.74
C LYS A 138 -4.82 23.49 -0.72
N PRO A 139 -6.11 23.20 -1.04
CA PRO A 139 -6.56 22.93 -2.41
C PRO A 139 -6.15 24.00 -3.43
N MET A 140 -6.13 25.27 -3.05
CA MET A 140 -5.72 26.37 -3.91
C MET A 140 -4.23 26.37 -4.32
N LEU A 141 -3.37 25.70 -3.55
CA LEU A 141 -1.92 25.62 -3.83
C LEU A 141 -1.56 24.34 -4.61
N PHE A 142 -2.39 23.32 -4.52
CA PHE A 142 -2.13 22.02 -5.12
C PHE A 142 -2.05 22.05 -6.65
N PRO A 143 -2.88 22.83 -7.39
CA PRO A 143 -2.79 22.95 -8.85
C PRO A 143 -1.42 23.43 -9.33
N SER A 144 -0.75 24.32 -8.60
CA SER A 144 0.60 24.79 -8.97
C SER A 144 1.62 23.66 -8.94
N ILE A 145 1.56 22.78 -7.96
CA ILE A 145 2.45 21.61 -7.87
C ILE A 145 2.18 20.63 -9.01
N ILE A 146 0.89 20.40 -9.33
CA ILE A 146 0.50 19.52 -10.45
C ILE A 146 0.99 20.10 -11.78
N ASP A 147 0.87 21.41 -11.99
CA ASP A 147 1.32 22.09 -13.20
C ASP A 147 2.85 22.00 -13.37
N ASP A 148 3.61 22.24 -12.30
CA ASP A 148 5.07 22.15 -12.31
C ASP A 148 5.53 20.73 -12.65
N ILE A 149 4.94 19.71 -12.02
CA ILE A 149 5.26 18.31 -12.30
C ILE A 149 4.78 17.91 -13.71
N GLY A 150 3.58 18.34 -14.11
CA GLY A 150 3.07 18.09 -15.45
C GLY A 150 3.99 18.62 -16.54
N LYS A 151 4.51 19.82 -16.37
CA LYS A 151 5.51 20.45 -17.29
C LYS A 151 6.82 19.67 -17.28
N ALA A 152 7.33 19.28 -16.10
CA ALA A 152 8.56 18.51 -15.96
C ALA A 152 8.46 17.15 -16.68
N TYR A 153 7.29 16.50 -16.61
CA TYR A 153 7.02 15.23 -17.29
C TYR A 153 6.38 15.44 -18.69
N ASN A 154 7.03 16.20 -19.54
CA ASN A 154 6.73 16.39 -20.97
C ASN A 154 5.29 16.91 -21.25
N LYS A 155 4.74 17.75 -20.39
CA LYS A 155 3.33 18.18 -20.42
C LYS A 155 2.39 17.00 -20.28
N ALA A 156 2.56 16.25 -19.22
CA ALA A 156 1.77 15.08 -18.88
C ALA A 156 0.27 15.37 -18.98
N PHE A 157 -0.49 14.38 -19.44
CA PHE A 157 -1.96 14.45 -19.40
C PHE A 157 -2.43 14.35 -17.95
N ILE A 158 -3.37 15.22 -17.53
CA ILE A 158 -3.87 15.25 -16.15
C ILE A 158 -5.28 14.70 -16.11
N LEU A 159 -5.50 13.70 -15.26
CA LEU A 159 -6.80 13.13 -14.92
C LEU A 159 -7.09 13.40 -13.44
N CYS A 160 -7.98 14.35 -13.16
CA CYS A 160 -8.37 14.69 -11.80
C CYS A 160 -9.73 14.05 -11.46
N GLU A 161 -9.80 13.44 -10.26
CA GLU A 161 -11.08 13.01 -9.73
C GLU A 161 -11.90 14.22 -9.29
N VAL A 162 -13.11 14.38 -9.89
CA VAL A 162 -14.02 15.51 -9.64
C VAL A 162 -15.10 15.07 -8.66
N ASN A 163 -14.71 14.91 -7.42
CA ASN A 163 -15.61 14.71 -6.28
C ASN A 163 -15.35 15.82 -5.25
N ASP A 164 -16.34 16.22 -4.48
CA ASP A 164 -16.26 17.22 -3.39
C ASP A 164 -15.56 18.53 -3.83
N ILE A 165 -14.23 18.59 -3.84
CA ILE A 165 -13.41 19.79 -4.14
C ILE A 165 -12.40 19.58 -5.27
N GLY A 166 -12.42 18.45 -5.91
CA GLY A 166 -11.54 18.12 -7.06
C GLY A 166 -11.96 18.80 -8.34
#